data_0028123dda25ca12c902018e6e95faad
#
_entry.id   0028123dda25ca12c902018e6e95faad
#
_cell.length_a   1.000
_cell.length_b   1.000
_cell.length_c   1.000
_cell.angle_alpha   90.00
_cell.angle_beta   90.00
_cell.angle_gamma   90.00
#
_symmetry.space_group_name_H-M   'P 1'
#
loop_
_entity.id
_entity.type
_entity.pdbx_description
1 polymer ?
#
loop_
_entity_poly.entity_id
_entity_poly.type
_entity_poly.pdbx_seq_one_letter_code
_entity_poly.pdbx_strand_id
1 'polypeptide(L)'
;MLELLFLLLPIAAAYGWYMGQRSVKKDQDDISNKLSRDYVTGVNFLLSNQTDKAVDLFLNMLQKQEAENEIESHSQFEAELTLGNLFRSRGEVDRALRIHQALDRSPNYTFEQKLLAKQQLARDFMTVGFFDRAESLYILLVDEPEFAENALQQLLVIYQKTKEWKKAVNIAEKLAKIKPQDNNIELAQCYCEYSQSLEPESAVEKCSILQKALLVSPSCVRASLLLANLEMLEGQYQQAAKILENVLEQNPAYTGEILSPLKHCYEELNQLDNFELFLIRAGQITNNDEVELALVKLIEEKDGKPAAQAKLYQQLTKKPSTLIFHRFMQYQIDEAEDGRGKESLILLHKMVGERIKQTSAYRCTNCGYQIHKLLWNCPSCRQWESIKPVSSQEHN
;
A
#
# COMPACT_ATOMS: atom_id res chain seq x y z
N MET A 1 -73.48 -12.65 51.85
CA MET A 1 -72.40 -11.69 51.86
C MET A 1 -71.01 -12.36 51.72
N LEU A 2 -70.80 -13.57 52.26
CA LEU A 2 -69.51 -14.28 52.13
C LEU A 2 -69.22 -14.77 50.71
N GLU A 3 -70.22 -15.18 49.95
CA GLU A 3 -70.06 -15.66 48.56
C GLU A 3 -69.60 -14.60 47.59
N LEU A 4 -69.96 -13.35 47.83
CA LEU A 4 -69.48 -12.20 46.96
C LEU A 4 -67.98 -11.91 47.14
N LEU A 5 -67.44 -12.25 48.32
CA LEU A 5 -66.02 -12.09 48.61
C LEU A 5 -65.15 -13.06 47.80
N PHE A 6 -65.66 -14.30 47.56
CA PHE A 6 -64.98 -15.33 46.77
C PHE A 6 -64.88 -14.99 45.29
N LEU A 7 -65.83 -14.21 44.77
CA LEU A 7 -65.77 -13.71 43.37
C LEU A 7 -64.72 -12.62 43.13
N LEU A 8 -64.26 -11.96 44.20
CA LEU A 8 -63.16 -10.98 44.10
C LEU A 8 -61.78 -11.58 44.07
N LEU A 9 -61.62 -12.83 44.56
CA LEU A 9 -60.33 -13.52 44.57
C LEU A 9 -59.71 -13.74 43.18
N PRO A 10 -60.41 -14.26 42.16
CA PRO A 10 -59.85 -14.38 40.82
C PRO A 10 -59.51 -13.03 40.15
N ILE A 11 -60.28 -11.98 40.45
CA ILE A 11 -60.04 -10.64 39.95
C ILE A 11 -58.78 -10.05 40.59
N ALA A 12 -58.59 -10.25 41.90
CA ALA A 12 -57.39 -9.81 42.61
C ALA A 12 -56.16 -10.59 42.13
N ALA A 13 -56.29 -11.90 41.88
CA ALA A 13 -55.21 -12.72 41.33
C ALA A 13 -54.82 -12.32 39.89
N ALA A 14 -55.83 -12.08 39.04
CA ALA A 14 -55.60 -11.61 37.67
C ALA A 14 -54.95 -10.22 37.65
N TYR A 15 -55.39 -9.32 38.52
CA TYR A 15 -54.79 -8.01 38.66
C TYR A 15 -53.35 -8.06 39.21
N GLY A 16 -53.09 -8.87 40.20
CA GLY A 16 -51.76 -9.08 40.74
C GLY A 16 -50.80 -9.68 39.70
N TRP A 17 -51.29 -10.66 38.92
CA TRP A 17 -50.53 -11.24 37.81
C TRP A 17 -50.25 -10.21 36.72
N TYR A 18 -51.23 -9.43 36.32
CA TYR A 18 -51.10 -8.34 35.33
C TYR A 18 -50.14 -7.24 35.78
N MET A 19 -50.21 -6.80 37.04
CA MET A 19 -49.31 -5.83 37.62
C MET A 19 -47.88 -6.40 37.78
N GLY A 20 -47.73 -7.67 38.14
CA GLY A 20 -46.47 -8.33 38.17
C GLY A 20 -45.77 -8.42 36.80
N GLN A 21 -46.52 -8.83 35.78
CA GLN A 21 -46.03 -8.81 34.39
C GLN A 21 -45.63 -7.40 33.91
N ARG A 22 -46.43 -6.40 34.27
CA ARG A 22 -46.15 -5.01 33.88
C ARG A 22 -44.94 -4.41 34.61
N SER A 23 -44.71 -4.81 35.89
CA SER A 23 -43.53 -4.40 36.64
C SER A 23 -42.24 -5.03 36.06
N VAL A 24 -42.26 -6.33 35.80
CA VAL A 24 -41.11 -7.05 35.19
C VAL A 24 -40.77 -6.47 33.81
N LYS A 25 -41.79 -6.15 32.98
CA LYS A 25 -41.60 -5.55 31.68
C LYS A 25 -41.00 -4.12 31.76
N LYS A 26 -41.48 -3.35 32.75
CA LYS A 26 -41.00 -1.97 32.96
C LYS A 26 -39.56 -1.97 33.49
N ASP A 27 -39.22 -2.90 34.37
CA ASP A 27 -37.84 -3.07 34.89
C ASP A 27 -36.88 -3.49 33.76
N GLN A 28 -37.28 -4.41 32.86
CA GLN A 28 -36.51 -4.78 31.67
C GLN A 28 -36.31 -3.61 30.67
N ASP A 29 -37.37 -2.82 30.41
CA ASP A 29 -37.28 -1.68 29.56
C ASP A 29 -36.36 -0.57 30.14
N ASP A 30 -36.40 -0.36 31.47
CA ASP A 30 -35.57 0.63 32.16
C ASP A 30 -34.09 0.22 32.17
N ILE A 31 -33.77 -1.06 32.29
CA ILE A 31 -32.41 -1.61 32.26
C ILE A 31 -31.85 -1.54 30.83
N SER A 32 -32.63 -1.98 29.84
CA SER A 32 -32.25 -1.88 28.44
C SER A 32 -31.99 -0.43 28.01
N ASN A 33 -32.81 0.51 28.44
CA ASN A 33 -32.62 1.95 28.18
C ASN A 33 -31.40 2.51 28.89
N LYS A 34 -31.05 2.02 30.10
CA LYS A 34 -29.86 2.45 30.84
C LYS A 34 -28.58 1.93 30.19
N LEU A 35 -28.56 0.65 29.77
CA LEU A 35 -27.46 0.05 29.05
C LEU A 35 -27.16 0.79 27.73
N SER A 36 -28.21 1.08 26.97
CA SER A 36 -28.09 1.84 25.73
C SER A 36 -27.54 3.24 25.99
N ARG A 37 -27.88 3.87 27.10
CA ARG A 37 -27.42 5.20 27.50
C ARG A 37 -25.95 5.18 27.92
N ASP A 38 -25.54 4.17 28.70
CA ASP A 38 -24.15 4.01 29.13
C ASP A 38 -23.24 3.69 27.93
N TYR A 39 -23.71 2.84 26.97
CA TYR A 39 -23.02 2.58 25.72
C TYR A 39 -22.80 3.87 24.89
N VAL A 40 -23.85 4.65 24.67
CA VAL A 40 -23.76 5.94 23.95
C VAL A 40 -22.80 6.90 24.66
N THR A 41 -22.80 6.92 26.00
CA THR A 41 -21.87 7.73 26.77
C THR A 41 -20.43 7.27 26.60
N GLY A 42 -20.19 5.95 26.55
CA GLY A 42 -18.88 5.37 26.25
C GLY A 42 -18.37 5.73 24.87
N VAL A 43 -19.22 5.66 23.86
CA VAL A 43 -18.89 6.10 22.48
C VAL A 43 -18.57 7.59 22.44
N ASN A 44 -19.31 8.43 23.17
CA ASN A 44 -19.02 9.88 23.26
C ASN A 44 -17.65 10.16 23.90
N PHE A 45 -17.23 9.37 24.91
CA PHE A 45 -15.88 9.47 25.46
C PHE A 45 -14.81 9.10 24.40
N LEU A 46 -15.08 8.11 23.55
CA LEU A 46 -14.17 7.77 22.44
C LEU A 46 -14.05 8.90 21.41
N LEU A 47 -15.18 9.47 21.00
CA LEU A 47 -15.20 10.60 20.07
C LEU A 47 -14.50 11.84 20.65
N SER A 48 -14.48 11.99 21.99
CA SER A 48 -13.80 13.06 22.70
C SER A 48 -12.32 12.72 23.04
N ASN A 49 -11.78 11.64 22.46
CA ASN A 49 -10.42 11.15 22.73
C ASN A 49 -10.11 10.83 24.20
N GLN A 50 -11.15 10.51 24.99
CA GLN A 50 -11.04 10.12 26.40
C GLN A 50 -11.12 8.59 26.56
N THR A 51 -10.17 7.88 25.95
CA THR A 51 -10.17 6.42 25.86
C THR A 51 -10.18 5.71 27.20
N ASP A 52 -9.52 6.25 28.23
CA ASP A 52 -9.47 5.63 29.56
C ASP A 52 -10.85 5.63 30.23
N LYS A 53 -11.57 6.75 30.15
CA LYS A 53 -12.94 6.83 30.70
C LYS A 53 -13.92 5.90 29.95
N ALA A 54 -13.73 5.75 28.64
CA ALA A 54 -14.53 4.80 27.86
C ALA A 54 -14.29 3.36 28.31
N VAL A 55 -13.03 2.96 28.50
CA VAL A 55 -12.67 1.63 29.01
C VAL A 55 -13.25 1.38 30.38
N ASP A 56 -13.10 2.30 31.31
CA ASP A 56 -13.65 2.18 32.68
C ASP A 56 -15.17 2.06 32.67
N LEU A 57 -15.86 2.81 31.81
CA LEU A 57 -17.30 2.73 31.67
C LEU A 57 -17.75 1.38 31.10
N PHE A 58 -17.11 0.91 30.03
CA PHE A 58 -17.46 -0.40 29.44
C PHE A 58 -17.14 -1.55 30.38
N LEU A 59 -16.04 -1.53 31.12
CA LEU A 59 -15.75 -2.53 32.14
C LEU A 59 -16.79 -2.53 33.26
N ASN A 60 -17.20 -1.34 33.74
CA ASN A 60 -18.25 -1.23 34.75
C ASN A 60 -19.62 -1.74 34.25
N MET A 61 -19.93 -1.52 32.97
CA MET A 61 -21.16 -2.07 32.35
C MET A 61 -21.16 -3.60 32.40
N LEU A 62 -20.06 -4.21 31.98
CA LEU A 62 -19.94 -5.69 31.95
C LEU A 62 -19.96 -6.31 33.33
N GLN A 63 -19.26 -5.72 34.33
CA GLN A 63 -19.27 -6.21 35.71
C GLN A 63 -20.66 -6.18 36.37
N LYS A 64 -21.48 -5.16 36.05
CA LYS A 64 -22.85 -5.05 36.55
C LYS A 64 -23.76 -6.16 35.97
N GLN A 65 -23.59 -6.45 34.67
CA GLN A 65 -24.37 -7.49 34.00
C GLN A 65 -24.05 -8.90 34.48
N GLU A 66 -22.75 -9.21 34.71
CA GLU A 66 -22.37 -10.50 35.34
C GLU A 66 -23.01 -10.71 36.72
N ALA A 67 -23.22 -9.64 37.48
CA ALA A 67 -23.83 -9.69 38.80
C ALA A 67 -25.36 -9.89 38.75
N GLU A 68 -26.02 -9.50 37.69
CA GLU A 68 -27.50 -9.50 37.57
C GLU A 68 -28.04 -10.73 36.80
N ASN A 69 -27.15 -11.65 36.28
CA ASN A 69 -27.53 -12.87 35.52
C ASN A 69 -28.52 -12.58 34.36
N GLU A 70 -28.44 -11.43 33.74
CA GLU A 70 -29.36 -11.04 32.67
C GLU A 70 -28.98 -11.63 31.31
N ILE A 71 -30.01 -11.85 30.48
CA ILE A 71 -29.86 -12.37 29.11
C ILE A 71 -28.99 -11.41 28.32
N GLU A 72 -27.94 -11.93 27.72
CA GLU A 72 -27.03 -11.19 26.83
C GLU A 72 -27.83 -10.39 25.81
N SER A 73 -27.69 -9.06 25.84
CA SER A 73 -28.41 -8.12 24.94
C SER A 73 -27.53 -7.70 23.78
N HIS A 74 -28.14 -7.19 22.71
CA HIS A 74 -27.40 -6.60 21.59
C HIS A 74 -26.43 -5.50 22.07
N SER A 75 -26.85 -4.70 23.04
CA SER A 75 -26.00 -3.62 23.62
C SER A 75 -24.78 -4.17 24.35
N GLN A 76 -24.87 -5.37 24.93
CA GLN A 76 -23.73 -6.04 25.55
C GLN A 76 -22.72 -6.48 24.51
N PHE A 77 -23.16 -7.16 23.44
CA PHE A 77 -22.29 -7.55 22.33
C PHE A 77 -21.50 -6.36 21.78
N GLU A 78 -22.19 -5.25 21.50
CA GLU A 78 -21.57 -4.03 20.98
C GLU A 78 -20.55 -3.42 21.97
N ALA A 79 -20.86 -3.45 23.27
CA ALA A 79 -19.97 -2.97 24.32
C ALA A 79 -18.70 -3.81 24.41
N GLU A 80 -18.82 -5.14 24.42
CA GLU A 80 -17.68 -6.06 24.43
C GLU A 80 -16.84 -5.96 23.17
N LEU A 81 -17.47 -5.91 22.00
CA LEU A 81 -16.79 -5.74 20.72
C LEU A 81 -15.98 -4.44 20.68
N THR A 82 -16.59 -3.34 21.15
CA THR A 82 -15.95 -2.01 21.22
C THR A 82 -14.79 -2.03 22.22
N LEU A 83 -14.97 -2.65 23.39
CA LEU A 83 -13.93 -2.79 24.40
C LEU A 83 -12.73 -3.59 23.88
N GLY A 84 -12.98 -4.71 23.18
CA GLY A 84 -11.93 -5.47 22.50
C GLY A 84 -11.15 -4.62 21.48
N ASN A 85 -11.84 -3.83 20.66
CA ASN A 85 -11.22 -2.92 19.72
C ASN A 85 -10.37 -1.85 20.41
N LEU A 86 -10.81 -1.33 21.56
CA LEU A 86 -10.05 -0.39 22.37
C LEU A 86 -8.77 -1.00 22.92
N PHE A 87 -8.84 -2.20 23.46
CA PHE A 87 -7.64 -2.90 23.93
C PHE A 87 -6.64 -3.13 22.81
N ARG A 88 -7.09 -3.52 21.61
CA ARG A 88 -6.22 -3.63 20.43
C ARG A 88 -5.56 -2.30 20.08
N SER A 89 -6.31 -1.20 20.06
CA SER A 89 -5.76 0.12 19.73
C SER A 89 -4.73 0.64 20.75
N ARG A 90 -4.83 0.19 22.01
CA ARG A 90 -3.86 0.49 23.07
C ARG A 90 -2.65 -0.46 23.08
N GLY A 91 -2.62 -1.45 22.18
CA GLY A 91 -1.57 -2.47 22.15
C GLY A 91 -1.77 -3.63 23.14
N GLU A 92 -2.88 -3.65 23.90
CA GLU A 92 -3.23 -4.72 24.85
C GLU A 92 -3.91 -5.88 24.11
N VAL A 93 -3.25 -6.42 23.10
CA VAL A 93 -3.86 -7.36 22.13
C VAL A 93 -4.29 -8.67 22.78
N ASP A 94 -3.61 -9.14 23.83
CA ASP A 94 -4.01 -10.35 24.57
C ASP A 94 -5.40 -10.22 25.20
N ARG A 95 -5.75 -9.03 25.66
CA ARG A 95 -7.10 -8.75 26.19
C ARG A 95 -8.13 -8.73 25.08
N ALA A 96 -7.82 -8.06 23.97
CA ALA A 96 -8.67 -8.03 22.79
C ALA A 96 -8.97 -9.45 22.27
N LEU A 97 -7.93 -10.28 22.12
CA LEU A 97 -8.06 -11.67 21.71
C LEU A 97 -9.02 -12.47 22.61
N ARG A 98 -8.89 -12.33 23.94
CA ARG A 98 -9.78 -13.03 24.90
C ARG A 98 -11.23 -12.62 24.71
N ILE A 99 -11.50 -11.33 24.59
CA ILE A 99 -12.86 -10.80 24.41
C ILE A 99 -13.44 -11.28 23.07
N HIS A 100 -12.76 -11.06 21.97
CA HIS A 100 -13.28 -11.44 20.66
C HIS A 100 -13.42 -12.97 20.50
N GLN A 101 -12.56 -13.78 21.14
CA GLN A 101 -12.71 -15.22 21.19
C GLN A 101 -13.93 -15.66 22.04
N ALA A 102 -14.20 -14.98 23.15
CA ALA A 102 -15.39 -15.24 23.94
C ALA A 102 -16.67 -14.92 23.16
N LEU A 103 -16.71 -13.78 22.46
CA LEU A 103 -17.81 -13.39 21.59
C LEU A 103 -18.07 -14.43 20.47
N ASP A 104 -17.02 -14.91 19.81
CA ASP A 104 -17.14 -15.90 18.73
C ASP A 104 -17.66 -17.25 19.23
N ARG A 105 -17.29 -17.66 20.47
CA ARG A 105 -17.65 -18.96 21.06
C ARG A 105 -19.00 -18.95 21.75
N SER A 106 -19.52 -17.82 22.17
CA SER A 106 -20.78 -17.73 22.90
C SER A 106 -21.93 -18.29 22.06
N PRO A 107 -22.77 -19.19 22.64
CA PRO A 107 -23.93 -19.74 21.94
C PRO A 107 -25.06 -18.71 21.79
N ASN A 108 -25.03 -17.64 22.58
CA ASN A 108 -26.14 -16.70 22.72
C ASN A 108 -26.18 -15.63 21.62
N TYR A 109 -25.06 -15.45 20.88
CA TYR A 109 -24.99 -14.46 19.83
C TYR A 109 -25.45 -15.00 18.48
N THR A 110 -26.03 -14.11 17.69
CA THR A 110 -26.50 -14.42 16.35
C THR A 110 -25.35 -14.75 15.40
N PHE A 111 -25.68 -15.37 14.26
CA PHE A 111 -24.70 -15.69 13.23
C PHE A 111 -23.94 -14.43 12.75
N GLU A 112 -24.66 -13.32 12.50
CA GLU A 112 -24.08 -12.05 12.07
C GLU A 112 -23.12 -11.46 13.13
N GLN A 113 -23.50 -11.50 14.41
CA GLN A 113 -22.64 -11.06 15.51
C GLN A 113 -21.35 -11.89 15.59
N LYS A 114 -21.43 -13.20 15.38
CA LYS A 114 -20.24 -14.07 15.33
C LYS A 114 -19.35 -13.77 14.13
N LEU A 115 -19.91 -13.40 12.98
CA LEU A 115 -19.10 -12.95 11.83
C LEU A 115 -18.35 -11.65 12.16
N LEU A 116 -19.00 -10.69 12.82
CA LEU A 116 -18.35 -9.47 13.31
C LEU A 116 -17.23 -9.78 14.30
N ALA A 117 -17.49 -10.67 15.27
CA ALA A 117 -16.48 -11.11 16.24
C ALA A 117 -15.28 -11.78 15.54
N LYS A 118 -15.52 -12.68 14.56
CA LYS A 118 -14.48 -13.32 13.75
C LYS A 118 -13.64 -12.30 12.98
N GLN A 119 -14.28 -11.27 12.41
CA GLN A 119 -13.57 -10.21 11.71
C GLN A 119 -12.64 -9.44 12.65
N GLN A 120 -13.11 -9.09 13.87
CA GLN A 120 -12.27 -8.40 14.84
C GLN A 120 -11.15 -9.31 15.37
N LEU A 121 -11.43 -10.59 15.60
CA LEU A 121 -10.44 -11.59 15.99
C LEU A 121 -9.34 -11.77 14.92
N ALA A 122 -9.72 -11.79 13.65
CA ALA A 122 -8.77 -11.83 12.54
C ALA A 122 -7.85 -10.59 12.53
N ARG A 123 -8.40 -9.40 12.81
CA ARG A 123 -7.63 -8.16 12.95
C ARG A 123 -6.67 -8.21 14.14
N ASP A 124 -7.07 -8.80 15.26
CA ASP A 124 -6.20 -9.01 16.41
C ASP A 124 -5.00 -9.88 16.03
N PHE A 125 -5.26 -11.02 15.36
CA PHE A 125 -4.18 -11.90 14.87
C PHE A 125 -3.26 -11.19 13.87
N MET A 126 -3.79 -10.33 12.99
CA MET A 126 -2.99 -9.49 12.11
C MET A 126 -2.06 -8.55 12.88
N THR A 127 -2.53 -7.99 13.99
CA THR A 127 -1.77 -7.04 14.81
C THR A 127 -0.58 -7.70 15.50
N VAL A 128 -0.74 -8.94 15.97
CA VAL A 128 0.36 -9.72 16.59
C VAL A 128 1.19 -10.52 15.59
N GLY A 129 0.82 -10.50 14.29
CA GLY A 129 1.58 -11.19 13.23
C GLY A 129 1.26 -12.68 13.10
N PHE A 130 0.18 -13.19 13.67
CA PHE A 130 -0.26 -14.58 13.51
C PHE A 130 -1.07 -14.74 12.21
N PHE A 131 -0.36 -14.59 11.07
CA PHE A 131 -0.97 -14.53 9.75
C PHE A 131 -1.76 -15.79 9.38
N ASP A 132 -1.30 -16.98 9.73
CA ASP A 132 -2.01 -18.25 9.45
C ASP A 132 -3.40 -18.31 10.11
N ARG A 133 -3.49 -17.79 11.35
CA ARG A 133 -4.77 -17.74 12.07
C ARG A 133 -5.70 -16.68 11.49
N ALA A 134 -5.14 -15.52 11.13
CA ALA A 134 -5.89 -14.46 10.47
C ALA A 134 -6.40 -14.92 9.11
N GLU A 135 -5.55 -15.58 8.29
CA GLU A 135 -5.90 -16.15 6.99
C GLU A 135 -7.10 -17.09 7.10
N SER A 136 -7.05 -18.03 8.05
CA SER A 136 -8.14 -19.02 8.27
C SER A 136 -9.48 -18.34 8.55
N LEU A 137 -9.49 -17.27 9.34
CA LEU A 137 -10.72 -16.53 9.65
C LEU A 137 -11.21 -15.69 8.45
N TYR A 138 -10.30 -15.01 7.75
CA TYR A 138 -10.71 -14.24 6.59
C TYR A 138 -11.21 -15.11 5.45
N ILE A 139 -10.67 -16.32 5.24
CA ILE A 139 -11.18 -17.27 4.25
C ILE A 139 -12.66 -17.60 4.53
N LEU A 140 -13.05 -17.81 5.80
CA LEU A 140 -14.45 -18.04 6.17
C LEU A 140 -15.35 -16.81 5.89
N LEU A 141 -14.80 -15.61 6.00
CA LEU A 141 -15.53 -14.36 5.77
C LEU A 141 -15.68 -14.00 4.28
N VAL A 142 -14.89 -14.62 3.40
CA VAL A 142 -14.99 -14.36 1.94
C VAL A 142 -16.34 -14.84 1.37
N ASP A 143 -16.93 -15.89 1.95
CA ASP A 143 -18.20 -16.45 1.49
C ASP A 143 -19.42 -15.59 1.90
N GLU A 144 -19.23 -14.62 2.78
CA GLU A 144 -20.27 -13.72 3.29
C GLU A 144 -20.25 -12.40 2.54
N PRO A 145 -21.29 -12.03 1.78
CA PRO A 145 -21.28 -10.87 0.88
C PRO A 145 -20.90 -9.54 1.54
N GLU A 146 -21.36 -9.31 2.78
CA GLU A 146 -21.08 -8.06 3.52
C GLU A 146 -19.62 -7.95 3.98
N PHE A 147 -18.95 -9.09 4.17
CA PHE A 147 -17.56 -9.16 4.66
C PHE A 147 -16.56 -9.46 3.55
N ALA A 148 -17.01 -9.99 2.42
CA ALA A 148 -16.18 -10.52 1.34
C ALA A 148 -15.11 -9.53 0.86
N GLU A 149 -15.49 -8.29 0.56
CA GLU A 149 -14.55 -7.28 0.08
C GLU A 149 -13.44 -7.00 1.10
N ASN A 150 -13.82 -6.76 2.35
CA ASN A 150 -12.84 -6.49 3.41
C ASN A 150 -11.95 -7.70 3.68
N ALA A 151 -12.52 -8.91 3.69
CA ALA A 151 -11.78 -10.15 3.89
C ALA A 151 -10.74 -10.37 2.77
N LEU A 152 -11.11 -10.16 1.51
CA LEU A 152 -10.20 -10.26 0.38
C LEU A 152 -9.08 -9.21 0.46
N GLN A 153 -9.38 -7.97 0.85
CA GLN A 153 -8.36 -6.94 1.05
C GLN A 153 -7.35 -7.34 2.12
N GLN A 154 -7.81 -7.89 3.25
CA GLN A 154 -6.91 -8.34 4.31
C GLN A 154 -6.11 -9.58 3.93
N LEU A 155 -6.70 -10.53 3.20
CA LEU A 155 -5.98 -11.69 2.63
C LEU A 155 -4.88 -11.25 1.68
N LEU A 156 -5.15 -10.25 0.83
CA LEU A 156 -4.13 -9.69 -0.07
C LEU A 156 -2.95 -9.12 0.73
N VAL A 157 -3.23 -8.37 1.80
CA VAL A 157 -2.18 -7.84 2.69
C VAL A 157 -1.37 -8.96 3.36
N ILE A 158 -2.04 -10.05 3.80
CA ILE A 158 -1.35 -11.23 4.35
C ILE A 158 -0.39 -11.80 3.32
N TYR A 159 -0.88 -12.16 2.12
CA TYR A 159 -0.08 -12.80 1.09
C TYR A 159 1.05 -11.92 0.54
N GLN A 160 0.88 -10.60 0.51
CA GLN A 160 1.97 -9.68 0.21
C GLN A 160 3.05 -9.68 1.29
N LYS A 161 2.67 -9.75 2.58
CA LYS A 161 3.62 -9.81 3.70
C LYS A 161 4.35 -11.16 3.78
N THR A 162 3.65 -12.26 3.53
CA THR A 162 4.22 -13.62 3.53
C THR A 162 4.93 -13.96 2.21
N LYS A 163 4.84 -13.07 1.21
CA LYS A 163 5.39 -13.25 -0.15
C LYS A 163 4.81 -14.45 -0.90
N GLU A 164 3.58 -14.83 -0.58
CA GLU A 164 2.84 -15.87 -1.27
C GLU A 164 2.18 -15.33 -2.54
N TRP A 165 3.00 -14.91 -3.51
CA TRP A 165 2.58 -14.10 -4.65
C TRP A 165 1.53 -14.75 -5.54
N LYS A 166 1.56 -16.09 -5.70
CA LYS A 166 0.53 -16.83 -6.44
C LYS A 166 -0.86 -16.68 -5.80
N LYS A 167 -0.92 -16.78 -4.46
CA LYS A 167 -2.17 -16.56 -3.72
C LYS A 167 -2.58 -15.08 -3.78
N ALA A 168 -1.61 -14.17 -3.66
CA ALA A 168 -1.86 -12.72 -3.77
C ALA A 168 -2.52 -12.36 -5.10
N VAL A 169 -2.02 -12.88 -6.23
CA VAL A 169 -2.61 -12.69 -7.56
C VAL A 169 -4.05 -13.19 -7.59
N ASN A 170 -4.33 -14.41 -7.12
CA ASN A 170 -5.68 -14.97 -7.12
C ASN A 170 -6.68 -14.10 -6.33
N ILE A 171 -6.25 -13.55 -5.20
CA ILE A 171 -7.09 -12.64 -4.40
C ILE A 171 -7.27 -11.30 -5.08
N ALA A 172 -6.20 -10.73 -5.64
CA ALA A 172 -6.27 -9.45 -6.35
C ALA A 172 -7.15 -9.53 -7.60
N GLU A 173 -7.16 -10.67 -8.33
CA GLU A 173 -8.08 -10.93 -9.44
C GLU A 173 -9.55 -10.99 -8.97
N LYS A 174 -9.83 -11.60 -7.80
CA LYS A 174 -11.17 -11.60 -7.20
C LYS A 174 -11.62 -10.19 -6.83
N LEU A 175 -10.75 -9.40 -6.22
CA LEU A 175 -11.02 -8.00 -5.88
C LEU A 175 -11.28 -7.14 -7.13
N ALA A 176 -10.51 -7.34 -8.19
CA ALA A 176 -10.70 -6.64 -9.46
C ALA A 176 -12.06 -6.93 -10.12
N LYS A 177 -12.65 -8.11 -9.89
CA LYS A 177 -14.00 -8.45 -10.35
C LYS A 177 -15.09 -7.75 -9.53
N ILE A 178 -14.87 -7.55 -8.23
CA ILE A 178 -15.80 -6.85 -7.33
C ILE A 178 -15.75 -5.32 -7.58
N LYS A 179 -14.54 -4.79 -7.76
CA LYS A 179 -14.27 -3.37 -8.04
C LYS A 179 -13.45 -3.22 -9.33
N PRO A 180 -14.07 -3.26 -10.50
CA PRO A 180 -13.37 -3.01 -11.74
C PRO A 180 -12.74 -1.62 -11.76
N GLN A 181 -11.47 -1.54 -12.13
CA GLN A 181 -10.72 -0.29 -12.29
C GLN A 181 -10.02 -0.32 -13.65
N ASP A 182 -10.01 0.79 -14.36
CA ASP A 182 -9.37 0.90 -15.68
C ASP A 182 -7.84 0.69 -15.62
N ASN A 183 -7.24 0.97 -14.45
CA ASN A 183 -5.81 0.79 -14.20
C ASN A 183 -5.62 0.20 -12.80
N ASN A 184 -5.51 -1.12 -12.71
CA ASN A 184 -5.32 -1.81 -11.43
C ASN A 184 -3.84 -2.01 -11.13
N ILE A 185 -3.21 -0.97 -10.58
CA ILE A 185 -1.79 -0.95 -10.23
C ILE A 185 -1.44 -2.09 -9.26
N GLU A 186 -2.27 -2.32 -8.23
CA GLU A 186 -1.97 -3.33 -7.20
C GLU A 186 -1.92 -4.75 -7.79
N LEU A 187 -2.89 -5.11 -8.64
CA LEU A 187 -2.90 -6.40 -9.34
C LEU A 187 -1.70 -6.53 -10.29
N ALA A 188 -1.38 -5.47 -11.06
CA ALA A 188 -0.22 -5.49 -11.95
C ALA A 188 1.09 -5.69 -11.18
N GLN A 189 1.25 -5.04 -10.02
CA GLN A 189 2.42 -5.23 -9.17
C GLN A 189 2.48 -6.64 -8.54
N CYS A 190 1.34 -7.23 -8.18
CA CYS A 190 1.28 -8.63 -7.74
C CYS A 190 1.74 -9.59 -8.84
N TYR A 191 1.36 -9.36 -10.10
CA TYR A 191 1.89 -10.13 -11.24
C TYR A 191 3.40 -9.96 -11.41
N CYS A 192 3.93 -8.74 -11.28
CA CYS A 192 5.38 -8.49 -11.33
C CYS A 192 6.13 -9.26 -10.25
N GLU A 193 5.66 -9.22 -9.01
CA GLU A 193 6.25 -9.97 -7.90
C GLU A 193 6.15 -11.48 -8.12
N TYR A 194 4.99 -11.96 -8.59
CA TYR A 194 4.81 -13.38 -8.90
C TYR A 194 5.78 -13.84 -9.99
N SER A 195 5.92 -13.07 -11.08
CA SER A 195 6.88 -13.37 -12.13
C SER A 195 8.33 -13.47 -11.60
N GLN A 196 8.72 -12.57 -10.67
CA GLN A 196 10.05 -12.60 -10.07
C GLN A 196 10.26 -13.76 -9.07
N SER A 197 9.18 -14.30 -8.50
CA SER A 197 9.24 -15.43 -7.56
C SER A 197 9.37 -16.80 -8.24
N LEU A 198 9.18 -16.87 -9.57
CA LEU A 198 9.33 -18.12 -10.33
C LEU A 198 10.79 -18.43 -10.61
N GLU A 199 11.08 -19.72 -10.80
CA GLU A 199 12.41 -20.21 -11.15
C GLU A 199 12.92 -19.62 -12.48
N PRO A 200 14.25 -19.48 -12.65
CA PRO A 200 14.83 -18.88 -13.86
C PRO A 200 14.42 -19.56 -15.16
N GLU A 201 14.24 -20.88 -15.14
CA GLU A 201 13.87 -21.68 -16.32
C GLU A 201 12.44 -21.44 -16.82
N SER A 202 11.61 -20.75 -16.07
CA SER A 202 10.20 -20.46 -16.39
C SER A 202 10.03 -19.20 -17.25
N ALA A 203 10.92 -18.92 -18.21
CA ALA A 203 10.90 -17.66 -18.98
C ALA A 203 9.54 -17.44 -19.71
N VAL A 204 9.00 -18.47 -20.35
CA VAL A 204 7.70 -18.38 -21.07
C VAL A 204 6.56 -18.05 -20.11
N GLU A 205 6.52 -18.67 -18.92
CA GLU A 205 5.52 -18.40 -17.91
C GLU A 205 5.65 -16.96 -17.37
N LYS A 206 6.88 -16.51 -17.10
CA LYS A 206 7.17 -15.13 -16.67
C LYS A 206 6.69 -14.11 -17.70
N CYS A 207 7.00 -14.30 -18.98
CA CYS A 207 6.53 -13.44 -20.06
C CYS A 207 5.00 -13.37 -20.10
N SER A 208 4.31 -14.51 -20.02
CA SER A 208 2.84 -14.56 -19.99
C SER A 208 2.25 -13.77 -18.80
N ILE A 209 2.84 -13.91 -17.62
CA ILE A 209 2.40 -13.20 -16.42
C ILE A 209 2.62 -11.69 -16.54
N LEU A 210 3.78 -11.26 -17.07
CA LEU A 210 4.08 -9.83 -17.26
C LEU A 210 3.19 -9.20 -18.34
N GLN A 211 2.84 -9.95 -19.40
CA GLN A 211 1.85 -9.51 -20.38
C GLN A 211 0.47 -9.30 -19.74
N LYS A 212 0.04 -10.19 -18.82
CA LYS A 212 -1.19 -9.98 -18.03
C LYS A 212 -1.10 -8.72 -17.17
N ALA A 213 0.06 -8.43 -16.56
CA ALA A 213 0.27 -7.20 -15.81
C ALA A 213 0.03 -5.96 -16.68
N LEU A 214 0.55 -5.96 -17.92
CA LEU A 214 0.38 -4.86 -18.86
C LEU A 214 -1.06 -4.75 -19.40
N LEU A 215 -1.80 -5.87 -19.53
CA LEU A 215 -3.22 -5.84 -19.87
C LEU A 215 -4.07 -5.18 -18.79
N VAL A 216 -3.75 -5.42 -17.51
CA VAL A 216 -4.47 -4.89 -16.36
C VAL A 216 -4.08 -3.44 -16.07
N SER A 217 -2.83 -3.09 -16.29
CA SER A 217 -2.27 -1.75 -16.11
C SER A 217 -1.29 -1.44 -17.24
N PRO A 218 -1.76 -0.84 -18.35
CA PRO A 218 -0.91 -0.49 -19.48
C PRO A 218 0.22 0.50 -19.12
N SER A 219 0.07 1.25 -18.04
CA SER A 219 1.08 2.19 -17.52
C SER A 219 2.12 1.58 -16.58
N CYS A 220 2.08 0.25 -16.35
CA CYS A 220 3.00 -0.43 -15.43
C CYS A 220 4.42 -0.53 -16.01
N VAL A 221 5.24 0.48 -15.72
CA VAL A 221 6.65 0.55 -16.17
C VAL A 221 7.46 -0.65 -15.68
N ARG A 222 7.24 -1.10 -14.45
CA ARG A 222 7.94 -2.28 -13.90
C ARG A 222 7.77 -3.52 -14.75
N ALA A 223 6.53 -3.78 -15.19
CA ALA A 223 6.25 -4.94 -16.05
C ALA A 223 6.99 -4.83 -17.38
N SER A 224 7.04 -3.64 -17.99
CA SER A 224 7.80 -3.39 -19.22
C SER A 224 9.30 -3.61 -19.03
N LEU A 225 9.89 -3.10 -17.93
CA LEU A 225 11.31 -3.32 -17.63
C LEU A 225 11.64 -4.81 -17.42
N LEU A 226 10.81 -5.54 -16.68
CA LEU A 226 11.00 -6.97 -16.45
C LEU A 226 10.85 -7.76 -17.74
N LEU A 227 9.86 -7.44 -18.56
CA LEU A 227 9.63 -8.10 -19.84
C LEU A 227 10.79 -7.85 -20.82
N ALA A 228 11.23 -6.59 -20.94
CA ALA A 228 12.37 -6.24 -21.78
C ALA A 228 13.65 -6.97 -21.34
N ASN A 229 13.87 -7.11 -20.02
CA ASN A 229 15.01 -7.85 -19.51
C ASN A 229 14.95 -9.34 -19.90
N LEU A 230 13.77 -9.98 -19.87
CA LEU A 230 13.60 -11.35 -20.32
C LEU A 230 13.90 -11.50 -21.82
N GLU A 231 13.37 -10.59 -22.65
CA GLU A 231 13.63 -10.56 -24.09
C GLU A 231 15.13 -10.37 -24.40
N MET A 232 15.83 -9.53 -23.65
CA MET A 232 17.30 -9.37 -23.79
C MET A 232 18.05 -10.66 -23.44
N LEU A 233 17.63 -11.37 -22.39
CA LEU A 233 18.24 -12.64 -22.00
C LEU A 233 18.06 -13.73 -23.07
N GLU A 234 16.96 -13.66 -23.84
CA GLU A 234 16.69 -14.55 -24.98
C GLU A 234 17.32 -14.05 -26.30
N GLY A 235 18.05 -12.94 -26.27
CA GLY A 235 18.68 -12.33 -27.46
C GLY A 235 17.72 -11.61 -28.38
N GLN A 236 16.47 -11.36 -27.96
CA GLN A 236 15.43 -10.69 -28.73
C GLN A 236 15.54 -9.16 -28.58
N TYR A 237 16.71 -8.59 -28.87
CA TYR A 237 17.02 -7.16 -28.63
C TYR A 237 16.07 -6.21 -29.33
N GLN A 238 15.54 -6.54 -30.52
CA GLN A 238 14.61 -5.67 -31.23
C GLN A 238 13.26 -5.57 -30.53
N GLN A 239 12.78 -6.65 -29.92
CA GLN A 239 11.53 -6.62 -29.13
C GLN A 239 11.76 -5.90 -27.81
N ALA A 240 12.88 -6.18 -27.14
CA ALA A 240 13.27 -5.48 -25.91
C ALA A 240 13.35 -3.97 -26.11
N ALA A 241 13.98 -3.50 -27.19
CA ALA A 241 14.08 -2.07 -27.51
C ALA A 241 12.69 -1.42 -27.67
N LYS A 242 11.76 -2.06 -28.41
CA LYS A 242 10.39 -1.54 -28.57
C LYS A 242 9.64 -1.44 -27.25
N ILE A 243 9.78 -2.43 -26.36
CA ILE A 243 9.16 -2.43 -25.04
C ILE A 243 9.73 -1.28 -24.20
N LEU A 244 11.05 -1.09 -24.22
CA LEU A 244 11.72 -0.01 -23.48
C LEU A 244 11.33 1.37 -24.01
N GLU A 245 11.27 1.56 -25.32
CA GLU A 245 10.84 2.84 -25.90
C GLU A 245 9.42 3.23 -25.49
N ASN A 246 8.50 2.24 -25.37
CA ASN A 246 7.14 2.48 -24.95
C ASN A 246 7.03 3.03 -23.50
N VAL A 247 8.06 2.84 -22.67
CA VAL A 247 8.10 3.40 -21.31
C VAL A 247 8.04 4.93 -21.33
N LEU A 248 8.59 5.58 -22.36
CA LEU A 248 8.50 7.02 -22.53
C LEU A 248 7.05 7.51 -22.63
N GLU A 249 6.16 6.72 -23.22
CA GLU A 249 4.73 7.02 -23.35
C GLU A 249 3.95 6.57 -22.10
N GLN A 250 4.36 5.46 -21.47
CA GLN A 250 3.74 4.97 -20.23
C GLN A 250 3.94 5.94 -19.08
N ASN A 251 5.19 6.34 -18.82
CA ASN A 251 5.53 7.30 -17.77
C ASN A 251 6.90 7.93 -18.00
N PRO A 252 6.95 9.16 -18.54
CA PRO A 252 8.20 9.87 -18.86
C PRO A 252 9.16 10.02 -17.67
N ALA A 253 8.66 9.99 -16.43
CA ALA A 253 9.50 10.13 -15.24
C ALA A 253 10.55 9.01 -15.09
N TYR A 254 10.27 7.82 -15.62
CA TYR A 254 11.19 6.67 -15.55
C TYR A 254 12.10 6.51 -16.76
N THR A 255 12.18 7.53 -17.64
CA THR A 255 13.02 7.46 -18.84
C THR A 255 14.51 7.20 -18.49
N GLY A 256 15.01 7.73 -17.37
CA GLY A 256 16.37 7.45 -16.90
C GLY A 256 16.65 5.96 -16.72
N GLU A 257 15.69 5.20 -16.21
CA GLU A 257 15.83 3.76 -15.91
C GLU A 257 16.01 2.89 -17.16
N ILE A 258 15.51 3.36 -18.31
CA ILE A 258 15.59 2.59 -19.57
C ILE A 258 16.82 2.90 -20.40
N LEU A 259 17.55 3.97 -20.11
CA LEU A 259 18.65 4.42 -20.98
C LEU A 259 19.74 3.37 -21.15
N SER A 260 20.19 2.77 -20.06
CA SER A 260 21.25 1.75 -20.08
C SER A 260 20.83 0.47 -20.81
N PRO A 261 19.71 -0.17 -20.48
CA PRO A 261 19.27 -1.37 -21.20
C PRO A 261 18.91 -1.07 -22.67
N LEU A 262 18.35 0.09 -22.97
CA LEU A 262 18.01 0.48 -24.34
C LEU A 262 19.28 0.71 -25.19
N LYS A 263 20.32 1.38 -24.63
CA LYS A 263 21.61 1.54 -25.29
C LYS A 263 22.21 0.17 -25.63
N HIS A 264 22.19 -0.78 -24.67
CA HIS A 264 22.70 -2.14 -24.89
C HIS A 264 21.93 -2.85 -26.03
N CYS A 265 20.60 -2.75 -26.08
CA CYS A 265 19.83 -3.33 -27.18
C CYS A 265 20.27 -2.77 -28.54
N TYR A 266 20.46 -1.46 -28.65
CA TYR A 266 20.89 -0.84 -29.92
C TYR A 266 22.36 -1.08 -30.27
N GLU A 267 23.25 -1.30 -29.29
CA GLU A 267 24.62 -1.75 -29.50
C GLU A 267 24.63 -3.15 -30.13
N GLU A 268 23.87 -4.10 -29.58
CA GLU A 268 23.77 -5.46 -30.11
C GLU A 268 23.13 -5.52 -31.50
N LEU A 269 22.21 -4.60 -31.79
CA LEU A 269 21.58 -4.47 -33.10
C LEU A 269 22.42 -3.69 -34.12
N ASN A 270 23.55 -3.09 -33.70
CA ASN A 270 24.36 -2.16 -34.51
C ASN A 270 23.54 -0.97 -35.07
N GLN A 271 22.61 -0.42 -34.25
CA GLN A 271 21.68 0.66 -34.62
C GLN A 271 21.75 1.84 -33.66
N LEU A 272 22.96 2.30 -33.30
CA LEU A 272 23.15 3.42 -32.36
C LEU A 272 22.53 4.74 -32.85
N ASP A 273 22.32 4.91 -34.15
CA ASP A 273 21.64 6.09 -34.70
C ASP A 273 20.16 6.15 -34.26
N ASN A 274 19.50 5.00 -34.14
CA ASN A 274 18.15 4.93 -33.60
C ASN A 274 18.10 5.32 -32.11
N PHE A 275 19.12 4.92 -31.34
CA PHE A 275 19.25 5.36 -29.95
C PHE A 275 19.42 6.88 -29.83
N GLU A 276 20.21 7.48 -30.71
CA GLU A 276 20.36 8.95 -30.77
C GLU A 276 19.04 9.66 -31.06
N LEU A 277 18.27 9.16 -32.04
CA LEU A 277 16.93 9.70 -32.37
C LEU A 277 15.96 9.54 -31.15
N PHE A 278 16.03 8.42 -30.46
CA PHE A 278 15.25 8.24 -29.23
C PHE A 278 15.64 9.26 -28.17
N LEU A 279 16.95 9.48 -27.91
CA LEU A 279 17.43 10.45 -26.92
C LEU A 279 16.97 11.87 -27.24
N ILE A 280 17.02 12.26 -28.50
CA ILE A 280 16.55 13.60 -28.98
C ILE A 280 15.04 13.72 -28.69
N ARG A 281 14.24 12.72 -29.06
CA ARG A 281 12.79 12.70 -28.78
C ARG A 281 12.50 12.74 -27.28
N ALA A 282 13.18 11.92 -26.49
CA ALA A 282 13.04 11.87 -25.04
C ALA A 282 13.42 13.19 -24.38
N GLY A 283 14.49 13.86 -24.83
CA GLY A 283 14.89 15.17 -24.34
C GLY A 283 13.87 16.29 -24.62
N GLN A 284 13.07 16.16 -25.67
CA GLN A 284 11.98 17.11 -25.97
C GLN A 284 10.74 16.89 -25.06
N ILE A 285 10.48 15.64 -24.67
CA ILE A 285 9.31 15.24 -23.86
C ILE A 285 9.63 15.36 -22.37
N THR A 286 10.85 14.97 -21.97
CA THR A 286 11.28 14.93 -20.57
C THR A 286 12.27 16.04 -20.27
N ASN A 287 12.19 16.59 -19.08
CA ASN A 287 13.25 17.48 -18.56
C ASN A 287 14.28 16.69 -17.74
N ASN A 288 14.65 15.48 -18.20
CA ASN A 288 15.53 14.59 -17.45
C ASN A 288 17.00 14.84 -17.85
N ASP A 289 17.82 15.22 -16.88
CA ASP A 289 19.25 15.49 -17.09
C ASP A 289 20.03 14.23 -17.49
N GLU A 290 19.58 13.03 -17.10
CA GLU A 290 20.21 11.77 -17.49
C GLU A 290 20.09 11.49 -18.99
N VAL A 291 18.96 11.87 -19.60
CA VAL A 291 18.75 11.80 -21.06
C VAL A 291 19.73 12.70 -21.78
N GLU A 292 19.90 13.94 -21.32
CA GLU A 292 20.85 14.90 -21.89
C GLU A 292 22.30 14.41 -21.75
N LEU A 293 22.65 13.87 -20.58
CA LEU A 293 23.99 13.29 -20.36
C LEU A 293 24.26 12.06 -21.21
N ALA A 294 23.25 11.21 -21.44
CA ALA A 294 23.36 10.07 -22.34
C ALA A 294 23.59 10.53 -23.80
N LEU A 295 22.87 11.56 -24.24
CA LEU A 295 23.07 12.15 -25.56
C LEU A 295 24.47 12.75 -25.70
N VAL A 296 24.94 13.52 -24.72
CA VAL A 296 26.29 14.08 -24.69
C VAL A 296 27.35 13.00 -24.77
N LYS A 297 27.20 11.90 -24.03
CA LYS A 297 28.12 10.77 -24.08
C LYS A 297 28.16 10.12 -25.46
N LEU A 298 27.04 9.98 -26.11
CA LEU A 298 26.97 9.45 -27.48
C LEU A 298 27.65 10.39 -28.49
N ILE A 299 27.47 11.71 -28.36
CA ILE A 299 28.16 12.71 -29.17
C ILE A 299 29.68 12.66 -28.93
N GLU A 300 30.12 12.48 -27.66
CA GLU A 300 31.54 12.32 -27.35
C GLU A 300 32.16 11.11 -28.07
N GLU A 301 31.42 9.99 -28.09
CA GLU A 301 31.85 8.74 -28.75
C GLU A 301 31.92 8.90 -30.29
N LYS A 302 31.01 9.69 -30.91
CA LYS A 302 30.95 9.89 -32.39
C LYS A 302 31.83 11.02 -32.87
N ASP A 303 31.66 12.20 -32.26
CA ASP A 303 32.21 13.49 -32.78
C ASP A 303 33.36 14.04 -31.90
N GLY A 304 33.65 13.38 -30.79
CA GLY A 304 34.72 13.73 -29.87
C GLY A 304 34.35 14.74 -28.79
N LYS A 305 35.33 14.98 -27.90
CA LYS A 305 35.15 15.85 -26.71
C LYS A 305 34.70 17.28 -26.99
N PRO A 306 35.23 17.99 -28.02
CA PRO A 306 34.84 19.39 -28.30
C PRO A 306 33.35 19.54 -28.62
N ALA A 307 32.77 18.60 -29.40
CA ALA A 307 31.36 18.61 -29.75
C ALA A 307 30.48 18.36 -28.53
N ALA A 308 30.85 17.40 -27.67
CA ALA A 308 30.18 17.09 -26.43
C ALA A 308 30.18 18.28 -25.44
N GLN A 309 31.32 18.97 -25.32
CA GLN A 309 31.48 20.16 -24.48
C GLN A 309 30.62 21.33 -24.96
N ALA A 310 30.59 21.57 -26.27
CA ALA A 310 29.73 22.60 -26.84
C ALA A 310 28.24 22.33 -26.58
N LYS A 311 27.82 21.06 -26.67
CA LYS A 311 26.44 20.63 -26.35
C LYS A 311 26.10 20.86 -24.88
N LEU A 312 26.99 20.49 -23.95
CA LEU A 312 26.81 20.75 -22.51
C LEU A 312 26.70 22.24 -22.19
N TYR A 313 27.57 23.06 -22.79
CA TYR A 313 27.54 24.50 -22.59
C TYR A 313 26.21 25.10 -23.09
N GLN A 314 25.75 24.68 -24.26
CA GLN A 314 24.44 25.11 -24.80
C GLN A 314 23.30 24.71 -23.86
N GLN A 315 23.37 23.51 -23.28
CA GLN A 315 22.33 23.03 -22.37
C GLN A 315 22.35 23.80 -21.04
N LEU A 316 23.51 24.04 -20.44
CA LEU A 316 23.67 24.84 -19.23
C LEU A 316 23.12 26.25 -19.35
N THR A 317 23.29 26.87 -20.52
CA THR A 317 22.76 28.23 -20.79
C THR A 317 21.25 28.24 -20.92
N LYS A 318 20.66 27.16 -21.43
CA LYS A 318 19.18 27.02 -21.53
C LYS A 318 18.55 26.64 -20.21
N LYS A 319 19.12 25.66 -19.52
CA LYS A 319 18.59 25.10 -18.27
C LYS A 319 19.75 24.73 -17.33
N PRO A 320 20.03 25.54 -16.31
CA PRO A 320 21.05 25.23 -15.31
C PRO A 320 20.70 23.94 -14.58
N SER A 321 21.63 22.99 -14.51
CA SER A 321 21.52 21.74 -13.77
C SER A 321 22.83 21.42 -13.08
N THR A 322 22.75 21.01 -11.82
CA THR A 322 23.93 20.63 -11.02
C THR A 322 24.64 19.41 -11.62
N LEU A 323 23.88 18.46 -12.16
CA LEU A 323 24.41 17.23 -12.74
C LEU A 323 25.13 17.51 -14.06
N ILE A 324 24.53 18.32 -14.94
CA ILE A 324 25.12 18.75 -16.21
C ILE A 324 26.33 19.63 -15.96
N PHE A 325 26.27 20.54 -14.97
CA PHE A 325 27.41 21.40 -14.59
C PHE A 325 28.58 20.59 -14.06
N HIS A 326 28.33 19.56 -13.21
CA HIS A 326 29.37 18.65 -12.74
C HIS A 326 30.09 17.94 -13.89
N ARG A 327 29.34 17.47 -14.91
CA ARG A 327 29.95 16.84 -16.10
C ARG A 327 30.74 17.87 -16.96
N PHE A 328 30.23 19.09 -17.11
CA PHE A 328 30.90 20.16 -17.81
C PHE A 328 32.22 20.54 -17.13
N MET A 329 32.27 20.66 -15.80
CA MET A 329 33.50 20.92 -15.07
C MET A 329 34.58 19.85 -15.33
N GLN A 330 34.19 18.57 -15.51
CA GLN A 330 35.15 17.52 -15.82
C GLN A 330 35.91 17.82 -17.12
N TYR A 331 35.24 18.30 -18.19
CA TYR A 331 35.92 18.70 -19.42
C TYR A 331 36.83 19.91 -19.21
N GLN A 332 36.39 20.88 -18.41
CA GLN A 332 37.22 22.05 -18.09
C GLN A 332 38.50 21.69 -17.32
N ILE A 333 38.43 20.70 -16.43
CA ILE A 333 39.58 20.15 -15.67
C ILE A 333 40.55 19.45 -16.64
N ASP A 334 40.01 18.66 -17.57
CA ASP A 334 40.83 17.93 -18.56
C ASP A 334 41.62 18.87 -19.45
N GLU A 335 41.08 20.03 -19.81
CA GLU A 335 41.69 21.04 -20.70
C GLU A 335 42.58 22.08 -19.97
N ALA A 336 42.38 22.23 -18.65
CA ALA A 336 43.08 23.24 -17.86
C ALA A 336 44.57 22.92 -17.71
N GLU A 337 45.40 23.97 -17.89
CA GLU A 337 46.84 23.90 -17.58
C GLU A 337 47.06 23.66 -16.06
N ASP A 338 48.15 22.98 -15.74
CA ASP A 338 48.50 22.69 -14.34
C ASP A 338 48.82 23.99 -13.58
N GLY A 339 48.14 24.17 -12.44
CA GLY A 339 48.28 25.36 -11.61
C GLY A 339 47.10 25.57 -10.68
N ARG A 340 47.12 26.68 -9.94
CA ARG A 340 46.08 27.02 -8.94
C ARG A 340 44.64 27.03 -9.50
N GLY A 341 44.48 27.40 -10.76
CA GLY A 341 43.18 27.40 -11.44
C GLY A 341 42.59 25.98 -11.53
N LYS A 342 43.39 25.02 -11.99
CA LYS A 342 43.01 23.61 -12.10
C LYS A 342 42.72 22.97 -10.73
N GLU A 343 43.56 23.27 -9.74
CA GLU A 343 43.34 22.81 -8.36
C GLU A 343 42.00 23.31 -7.79
N SER A 344 41.65 24.57 -8.05
CA SER A 344 40.36 25.15 -7.66
C SER A 344 39.17 24.47 -8.36
N LEU A 345 39.31 24.17 -9.67
CA LEU A 345 38.27 23.45 -10.42
C LEU A 345 38.07 22.01 -9.89
N ILE A 346 39.16 21.30 -9.58
CA ILE A 346 39.10 19.96 -8.99
C ILE A 346 38.38 20.00 -7.64
N LEU A 347 38.71 20.98 -6.80
CA LEU A 347 38.04 21.14 -5.50
C LEU A 347 36.54 21.38 -5.65
N LEU A 348 36.16 22.31 -6.53
CA LEU A 348 34.74 22.60 -6.81
C LEU A 348 34.00 21.38 -7.38
N HIS A 349 34.61 20.68 -8.34
CA HIS A 349 34.06 19.46 -8.89
C HIS A 349 33.82 18.39 -7.81
N LYS A 350 34.78 18.20 -6.89
CA LYS A 350 34.62 17.28 -5.76
C LYS A 350 33.48 17.71 -4.83
N MET A 351 33.39 18.99 -4.46
CA MET A 351 32.33 19.49 -3.61
C MET A 351 30.94 19.30 -4.22
N VAL A 352 30.80 19.63 -5.52
CA VAL A 352 29.55 19.43 -6.26
C VAL A 352 29.20 17.96 -6.36
N GLY A 353 30.19 17.09 -6.64
CA GLY A 353 29.99 15.64 -6.69
C GLY A 353 29.56 15.04 -5.35
N GLU A 354 30.11 15.52 -4.23
CA GLU A 354 29.66 15.11 -2.88
C GLU A 354 28.22 15.57 -2.61
N ARG A 355 27.84 16.75 -3.03
CA ARG A 355 26.47 17.24 -2.91
C ARG A 355 25.48 16.40 -3.72
N ILE A 356 25.82 16.04 -4.97
CA ILE A 356 24.99 15.16 -5.81
C ILE A 356 24.80 13.80 -5.14
N LYS A 357 25.85 13.20 -4.57
CA LYS A 357 25.77 11.90 -3.87
C LYS A 357 24.90 11.93 -2.61
N GLN A 358 24.85 13.07 -1.91
CA GLN A 358 24.02 13.25 -0.72
C GLN A 358 22.55 13.47 -1.06
N THR A 359 22.23 13.86 -2.28
CA THR A 359 20.88 14.10 -2.73
C THR A 359 20.21 12.78 -3.08
N SER A 360 18.99 12.57 -2.55
CA SER A 360 18.22 11.36 -2.83
C SER A 360 17.77 11.32 -4.29
N ALA A 361 18.03 10.22 -4.98
CA ALA A 361 17.65 10.05 -6.38
C ALA A 361 16.14 9.87 -6.59
N TYR A 362 15.44 9.37 -5.55
CA TYR A 362 14.01 9.03 -5.63
C TYR A 362 13.26 9.55 -4.42
N ARG A 363 11.98 9.89 -4.62
CA ARG A 363 11.07 10.36 -3.58
C ARG A 363 9.69 9.77 -3.75
N CYS A 364 9.07 9.38 -2.64
CA CYS A 364 7.68 8.95 -2.62
C CYS A 364 6.74 10.16 -2.78
N THR A 365 5.88 10.13 -3.79
CA THR A 365 4.90 11.21 -4.06
C THR A 365 3.76 11.25 -3.03
N ASN A 366 3.53 10.17 -2.29
CA ASN A 366 2.47 10.09 -1.28
C ASN A 366 2.93 10.56 0.12
N CYS A 367 4.07 10.06 0.61
CA CYS A 367 4.51 10.34 2.00
C CYS A 367 5.83 11.14 2.08
N GLY A 368 6.46 11.47 0.95
CA GLY A 368 7.71 12.22 0.91
C GLY A 368 8.97 11.42 1.28
N TYR A 369 8.87 10.10 1.52
CA TYR A 369 10.03 9.25 1.83
C TYR A 369 11.08 9.33 0.74
N GLN A 370 12.34 9.55 1.13
CA GLN A 370 13.47 9.72 0.20
C GLN A 370 14.39 8.50 0.24
N ILE A 371 14.90 8.09 -0.95
CA ILE A 371 15.73 6.91 -1.10
C ILE A 371 16.67 7.04 -2.31
N HIS A 372 17.80 6.30 -2.30
CA HIS A 372 18.79 6.30 -3.38
C HIS A 372 18.59 5.20 -4.44
N LYS A 373 17.66 4.27 -4.22
CA LYS A 373 17.33 3.18 -5.16
C LYS A 373 15.86 3.19 -5.49
N LEU A 374 15.52 2.86 -6.73
CA LEU A 374 14.14 2.69 -7.13
C LEU A 374 13.52 1.49 -6.41
N LEU A 375 12.42 1.73 -5.71
CA LEU A 375 11.57 0.72 -5.13
C LEU A 375 10.15 0.90 -5.69
N TRP A 376 9.50 -0.19 -6.03
CA TRP A 376 8.14 -0.16 -6.58
C TRP A 376 7.08 -0.07 -5.50
N ASN A 377 7.39 -0.51 -4.27
CA ASN A 377 6.56 -0.36 -3.07
C ASN A 377 7.27 0.55 -2.07
N CYS A 378 6.59 1.58 -1.59
CA CYS A 378 7.18 2.48 -0.60
C CYS A 378 7.30 1.80 0.77
N PRO A 379 8.50 1.74 1.40
CA PRO A 379 8.66 1.07 2.68
C PRO A 379 7.95 1.79 3.84
N SER A 380 7.67 3.09 3.70
CA SER A 380 6.98 3.89 4.71
C SER A 380 5.45 3.79 4.60
N CYS A 381 4.87 4.18 3.47
CA CYS A 381 3.42 4.21 3.28
C CYS A 381 2.86 2.98 2.56
N ARG A 382 3.71 2.08 2.06
CA ARG A 382 3.38 0.84 1.35
C ARG A 382 2.57 1.01 0.06
N GLN A 383 2.52 2.23 -0.46
CA GLN A 383 1.84 2.48 -1.72
C GLN A 383 2.73 2.04 -2.90
N TRP A 384 2.14 1.34 -3.86
CA TRP A 384 2.78 0.92 -5.10
C TRP A 384 2.97 2.09 -6.07
N GLU A 385 4.03 2.06 -6.87
CA GLU A 385 4.38 3.05 -7.91
C GLU A 385 4.43 4.51 -7.43
N SER A 386 4.56 4.72 -6.12
CA SER A 386 4.60 6.04 -5.52
C SER A 386 6.00 6.65 -5.46
N ILE A 387 7.05 5.87 -5.64
CA ILE A 387 8.45 6.32 -5.64
C ILE A 387 8.85 6.69 -7.05
N LYS A 388 9.18 7.97 -7.26
CA LYS A 388 9.57 8.52 -8.56
C LYS A 388 10.97 9.13 -8.50
N PRO A 389 11.71 9.13 -9.63
CA PRO A 389 12.94 9.92 -9.74
C PRO A 389 12.66 11.39 -9.42
N VAL A 390 13.57 12.02 -8.69
CA VAL A 390 13.47 13.44 -8.34
C VAL A 390 13.98 14.26 -9.53
N SER A 391 13.14 15.15 -10.05
CA SER A 391 13.56 16.04 -11.13
C SER A 391 14.52 17.11 -10.61
N SER A 392 15.45 17.56 -11.47
CA SER A 392 16.42 18.62 -11.14
C SER A 392 15.77 19.96 -10.74
N GLN A 393 14.49 20.14 -11.01
CA GLN A 393 13.74 21.35 -10.62
C GLN A 393 13.28 21.37 -9.16
N GLU A 394 13.22 20.19 -8.50
CA GLU A 394 12.82 20.07 -7.10
C GLU A 394 13.99 20.25 -6.11
N HIS A 395 15.19 20.53 -6.63
CA HIS A 395 16.42 20.73 -5.85
C HIS A 395 16.76 22.21 -5.55
N ASN A 396 15.88 23.15 -5.88
CA ASN A 396 16.03 24.58 -5.58
C ASN A 396 15.24 24.99 -4.34
#